data_ab2709d504b14e0f9ace9491a246a290
#
_entry.id   ab2709d504b14e0f9ace9491a246a290
#
_cell.length_a   1.000
_cell.length_b   1.000
_cell.length_c   1.000
_cell.angle_alpha   90.00
_cell.angle_beta   90.00
_cell.angle_gamma   90.00
#
_symmetry.space_group_name_H-M   'P 1'
#
loop_
_entity.id
_entity.type
_entity.pdbx_description
1 polymer ?
#
loop_
_entity_poly.entity_id
_entity_poly.type
_entity_poly.pdbx_seq_one_letter_code
_entity_poly.pdbx_strand_id
1 'polypeptide(L)'
;ENIAELIDKLDNLVDYAIDYFKGLKKKYKEGRVRKTEIRTFETIVASKVAIRNQKLYFNKEEGFIGTSLRKDEFVCECSDIDNVIVFRSDGKMMVTKVAAKTFVGKGVIHMAVFKKNDVRTIYNLIYRDGKLGNTYMKRFPVKSITRDKEYDLTSGNKGSKILHFTANPNGEAEVVSVILKSQAKTRKLKFDVDFAELAIKGRGSKGNLVSKHPVSKVELKSKGVSTLAAQKIWFDDTVQRLNIDGRGELLGEFAGDDKILVISQSGEYQLLGFDLSTHFPEDMIVLEKFDAKKPVSAIYWDGAKSKYYVKRFLVEPSDKKVSFISDSDGSYLEVVSTDYLPVAEIEFVKERNKDQRPNLKINFEEFISVKGLKAQGNRLT
;
A
#
# COMPACT_ATOMS: atom_id res chain seq x y z
N GLU A 1 41.97 -41.90 -34.72
CA GLU A 1 41.23 -40.63 -34.60
C GLU A 1 40.70 -40.41 -33.19
N ASN A 2 40.03 -41.38 -32.57
CA ASN A 2 39.41 -41.23 -31.25
C ASN A 2 40.38 -40.93 -30.08
N ILE A 3 41.60 -41.49 -30.13
CA ILE A 3 42.58 -41.32 -29.05
C ILE A 3 43.18 -39.90 -29.07
N ALA A 4 43.51 -39.39 -30.26
CA ALA A 4 44.05 -38.03 -30.41
C ALA A 4 43.01 -36.97 -29.98
N GLU A 5 41.73 -37.15 -30.34
CA GLU A 5 40.64 -36.28 -29.89
C GLU A 5 40.43 -36.31 -28.37
N LEU A 6 40.58 -37.47 -27.75
CA LEU A 6 40.44 -37.62 -26.29
C LEU A 6 41.61 -36.96 -25.54
N ILE A 7 42.84 -37.03 -26.11
CA ILE A 7 44.02 -36.34 -25.57
C ILE A 7 43.82 -34.83 -25.64
N ASP A 8 43.40 -34.30 -26.81
CA ASP A 8 43.13 -32.87 -26.98
C ASP A 8 42.07 -32.35 -26.03
N LYS A 9 41.00 -33.13 -25.84
CA LYS A 9 39.94 -32.80 -24.85
C LYS A 9 40.42 -32.84 -23.40
N LEU A 10 41.37 -33.68 -23.07
CA LEU A 10 42.01 -33.76 -21.76
C LEU A 10 42.96 -32.57 -21.53
N ASP A 11 43.73 -32.20 -22.52
CA ASP A 11 44.67 -31.08 -22.45
C ASP A 11 43.90 -29.74 -22.36
N ASN A 12 42.73 -29.66 -22.98
CA ASN A 12 41.84 -28.48 -22.98
C ASN A 12 40.53 -28.73 -22.21
N LEU A 13 40.59 -29.42 -21.09
CA LEU A 13 39.43 -29.89 -20.34
C LEU A 13 38.43 -28.79 -19.96
N VAL A 14 38.92 -27.60 -19.59
CA VAL A 14 38.06 -26.46 -19.19
C VAL A 14 37.25 -25.96 -20.39
N ASP A 15 37.88 -25.78 -21.54
CA ASP A 15 37.22 -25.30 -22.75
C ASP A 15 36.25 -26.34 -23.29
N TYR A 16 36.59 -27.62 -23.25
CA TYR A 16 35.70 -28.72 -23.58
C TYR A 16 34.49 -28.74 -22.68
N ALA A 17 34.67 -28.60 -21.37
CA ALA A 17 33.55 -28.55 -20.41
C ALA A 17 32.62 -27.34 -20.65
N ILE A 18 33.20 -26.16 -20.93
CA ILE A 18 32.44 -24.97 -21.28
C ILE A 18 31.56 -25.19 -22.50
N ASP A 19 32.14 -25.76 -23.58
CA ASP A 19 31.39 -25.98 -24.82
C ASP A 19 30.36 -27.08 -24.69
N TYR A 20 30.64 -28.13 -23.91
CA TYR A 20 29.67 -29.14 -23.55
C TYR A 20 28.47 -28.53 -22.83
N PHE A 21 28.68 -27.70 -21.80
CA PHE A 21 27.58 -27.04 -21.08
C PHE A 21 26.85 -25.99 -21.91
N LYS A 22 27.53 -25.28 -22.83
CA LYS A 22 26.88 -24.41 -23.83
C LYS A 22 25.96 -25.24 -24.75
N GLY A 23 26.39 -26.41 -25.18
CA GLY A 23 25.59 -27.34 -25.98
C GLY A 23 24.34 -27.82 -25.23
N LEU A 24 24.53 -28.23 -23.98
CA LEU A 24 23.37 -28.60 -23.10
C LEU A 24 22.42 -27.44 -22.92
N LYS A 25 22.94 -26.24 -22.68
CA LYS A 25 22.11 -25.04 -22.55
C LYS A 25 21.27 -24.79 -23.80
N LYS A 26 21.90 -24.89 -25.01
CA LYS A 26 21.19 -24.71 -26.28
C LYS A 26 20.08 -25.76 -26.48
N LYS A 27 20.36 -27.01 -26.12
CA LYS A 27 19.43 -28.14 -26.29
C LYS A 27 18.26 -28.14 -25.35
N TYR A 28 18.43 -27.66 -24.10
CA TYR A 28 17.45 -27.82 -23.03
C TYR A 28 16.95 -26.50 -22.42
N LYS A 29 17.26 -25.34 -23.03
CA LYS A 29 16.90 -24.02 -22.50
C LYS A 29 15.40 -23.75 -22.55
N GLU A 30 14.70 -24.25 -23.57
CA GLU A 30 13.26 -24.01 -23.74
C GLU A 30 12.45 -24.63 -22.60
N GLY A 31 11.60 -23.84 -21.97
CA GLY A 31 10.77 -24.23 -20.83
C GLY A 31 11.50 -24.40 -19.49
N ARG A 32 12.82 -24.14 -19.44
CA ARG A 32 13.64 -24.30 -18.22
C ARG A 32 14.35 -23.02 -17.82
N VAL A 33 13.61 -21.93 -17.75
CA VAL A 33 14.12 -20.66 -17.20
C VAL A 33 14.41 -20.86 -15.72
N ARG A 34 15.62 -20.46 -15.30
CA ARG A 34 16.02 -20.55 -13.91
C ARG A 34 15.13 -19.64 -13.07
N LYS A 35 14.33 -20.22 -12.18
CA LYS A 35 13.50 -19.50 -11.20
C LYS A 35 14.25 -19.14 -9.92
N THR A 36 15.44 -19.73 -9.69
CA THR A 36 16.25 -19.49 -8.50
C THR A 36 17.26 -18.38 -8.76
N GLU A 37 17.21 -17.30 -8.02
CA GLU A 37 18.26 -16.27 -7.93
C GLU A 37 19.26 -16.64 -6.84
N ILE A 38 20.57 -16.58 -7.19
CA ILE A 38 21.63 -16.62 -6.17
C ILE A 38 21.69 -15.21 -5.59
N ARG A 39 21.16 -15.04 -4.38
CA ARG A 39 21.31 -13.81 -3.60
C ARG A 39 22.36 -14.04 -2.52
N THR A 40 23.25 -13.09 -2.32
CA THR A 40 23.98 -12.97 -1.07
C THR A 40 22.95 -12.79 0.05
N PHE A 41 23.12 -13.49 1.16
CA PHE A 41 22.33 -13.24 2.37
C PHE A 41 22.62 -11.81 2.85
N GLU A 42 22.01 -10.82 2.19
CA GLU A 42 21.84 -9.53 2.82
C GLU A 42 21.03 -9.75 4.09
N THR A 43 21.46 -9.14 5.17
CA THR A 43 20.86 -9.26 6.48
C THR A 43 19.35 -9.12 6.35
N ILE A 44 18.61 -10.22 6.45
CA ILE A 44 17.14 -10.21 6.47
C ILE A 44 16.77 -9.41 7.70
N VAL A 45 16.25 -8.21 7.49
CA VAL A 45 15.71 -7.42 8.59
C VAL A 45 14.45 -8.15 9.04
N ALA A 46 14.53 -8.86 10.17
CA ALA A 46 13.48 -9.72 10.70
C ALA A 46 12.10 -9.02 10.72
N SER A 47 12.07 -7.69 10.98
CA SER A 47 10.84 -6.89 10.95
C SER A 47 10.19 -6.76 9.57
N LYS A 48 10.93 -7.00 8.46
CA LYS A 48 10.37 -6.97 7.09
C LYS A 48 9.68 -8.29 6.71
N VAL A 49 10.00 -9.38 7.41
CA VAL A 49 9.53 -10.75 7.08
C VAL A 49 8.59 -11.29 8.16
N ALA A 50 8.48 -10.62 9.30
CA ALA A 50 7.66 -11.05 10.41
C ALA A 50 6.16 -11.03 10.06
N ILE A 51 5.50 -12.15 10.30
CA ILE A 51 4.05 -12.28 10.14
C ILE A 51 3.37 -11.46 11.24
N ARG A 52 2.41 -10.63 10.87
CA ARG A 52 1.59 -9.86 11.80
C ARG A 52 0.46 -10.74 12.37
N ASN A 53 0.78 -11.49 13.39
CA ASN A 53 -0.14 -12.43 14.02
C ASN A 53 -0.66 -11.98 15.40
N GLN A 54 -0.24 -10.81 15.86
CA GLN A 54 -0.64 -10.23 17.13
C GLN A 54 -1.59 -9.06 16.92
N LYS A 55 -2.58 -8.92 17.79
CA LYS A 55 -3.49 -7.80 17.81
C LYS A 55 -3.14 -6.89 18.98
N LEU A 56 -2.91 -5.60 18.68
CA LEU A 56 -2.61 -4.58 19.68
C LEU A 56 -3.89 -3.87 20.10
N TYR A 57 -4.06 -3.69 21.41
CA TYR A 57 -5.21 -3.02 22.02
C TYR A 57 -4.75 -1.87 22.91
N PHE A 58 -5.65 -0.92 23.14
CA PHE A 58 -5.39 0.28 23.93
C PHE A 58 -6.47 0.53 24.96
N ASN A 59 -6.06 0.61 26.23
CA ASN A 59 -6.91 1.09 27.32
C ASN A 59 -6.72 2.61 27.48
N LYS A 60 -7.72 3.36 27.00
CA LYS A 60 -7.69 4.83 26.97
C LYS A 60 -7.73 5.46 28.35
N GLU A 61 -8.45 4.85 29.27
CA GLU A 61 -8.66 5.39 30.63
C GLU A 61 -7.41 5.25 31.49
N GLU A 62 -6.74 4.11 31.40
CA GLU A 62 -5.57 3.81 32.19
C GLU A 62 -4.25 4.20 31.48
N GLY A 63 -4.26 4.33 30.14
CA GLY A 63 -3.09 4.67 29.34
C GLY A 63 -2.14 3.49 29.11
N PHE A 64 -2.67 2.28 28.97
CA PHE A 64 -1.93 1.06 28.64
C PHE A 64 -2.19 0.58 27.24
N ILE A 65 -1.15 0.09 26.58
CA ILE A 65 -1.24 -0.67 25.33
C ILE A 65 -0.77 -2.11 25.55
N GLY A 66 -1.25 -3.07 24.76
CA GLY A 66 -0.76 -4.42 24.86
C GLY A 66 -1.59 -5.44 24.09
N THR A 67 -1.02 -6.63 23.90
CA THR A 67 -1.66 -7.75 23.20
C THR A 67 -2.63 -8.52 24.10
N SER A 68 -2.52 -8.39 25.42
CA SER A 68 -3.41 -9.04 26.40
C SER A 68 -4.70 -8.27 26.70
N LEU A 69 -4.81 -7.01 26.25
CA LEU A 69 -5.92 -6.10 26.55
C LEU A 69 -7.10 -6.31 25.59
N ARG A 70 -7.56 -7.53 25.40
CA ARG A 70 -8.56 -7.93 24.38
C ARG A 70 -9.96 -7.32 24.55
N LYS A 71 -10.26 -6.76 25.72
CA LYS A 71 -11.54 -6.09 26.04
C LYS A 71 -11.52 -4.59 25.72
N ASP A 72 -10.34 -4.05 25.40
CA ASP A 72 -10.12 -2.64 25.13
C ASP A 72 -10.18 -2.34 23.63
N GLU A 73 -9.94 -1.09 23.24
CA GLU A 73 -10.02 -0.64 21.85
C GLU A 73 -8.93 -1.30 20.99
N PHE A 74 -9.33 -1.94 19.88
CA PHE A 74 -8.40 -2.51 18.90
C PHE A 74 -7.67 -1.38 18.14
N VAL A 75 -6.36 -1.47 18.03
CA VAL A 75 -5.51 -0.48 17.35
C VAL A 75 -5.06 -0.96 15.98
N CYS A 76 -4.32 -2.05 15.93
CA CYS A 76 -3.76 -2.59 14.68
C CYS A 76 -3.25 -4.03 14.87
N GLU A 77 -2.97 -4.68 13.75
CA GLU A 77 -2.21 -5.93 13.74
C GLU A 77 -0.72 -5.63 13.71
N CYS A 78 0.05 -6.39 14.45
CA CYS A 78 1.50 -6.23 14.60
C CYS A 78 2.19 -7.58 14.81
N SER A 79 3.52 -7.58 14.79
CA SER A 79 4.35 -8.69 15.22
C SER A 79 4.88 -8.46 16.64
N ASP A 80 5.27 -9.52 17.32
CA ASP A 80 5.93 -9.48 18.64
C ASP A 80 7.30 -8.78 18.62
N ILE A 81 7.92 -8.66 17.45
CA ILE A 81 9.18 -7.93 17.25
C ILE A 81 9.00 -6.46 16.88
N ASP A 82 7.78 -6.01 16.58
CA ASP A 82 7.48 -4.65 16.21
C ASP A 82 7.65 -3.67 17.38
N ASN A 83 7.81 -2.41 17.02
CA ASN A 83 7.71 -1.30 17.96
C ASN A 83 6.47 -0.48 17.64
N VAL A 84 5.92 0.17 18.65
CA VAL A 84 4.74 1.04 18.52
C VAL A 84 5.15 2.46 18.86
N ILE A 85 4.83 3.39 17.95
CA ILE A 85 4.95 4.82 18.19
C ILE A 85 3.64 5.35 18.79
N VAL A 86 3.74 6.18 19.81
CA VAL A 86 2.61 6.75 20.52
C VAL A 86 2.79 8.26 20.62
N PHE A 87 1.74 9.02 20.29
CA PHE A 87 1.66 10.47 20.44
C PHE A 87 0.57 10.84 21.43
N ARG A 88 0.86 11.80 22.31
CA ARG A 88 -0.07 12.25 23.34
C ARG A 88 -0.47 13.72 23.15
N SER A 89 -1.62 14.06 23.64
CA SER A 89 -2.20 15.42 23.55
C SER A 89 -1.40 16.49 24.27
N ASP A 90 -0.55 16.10 25.23
CA ASP A 90 0.39 16.98 25.93
C ASP A 90 1.68 17.31 25.13
N GLY A 91 1.78 16.81 23.90
CA GLY A 91 2.92 17.01 23.02
C GLY A 91 4.07 16.02 23.24
N LYS A 92 3.86 14.99 24.03
CA LYS A 92 4.86 13.93 24.22
C LYS A 92 4.69 12.82 23.19
N MET A 93 5.82 12.23 22.84
CA MET A 93 5.91 11.10 21.91
C MET A 93 6.88 10.06 22.48
N MET A 94 6.58 8.79 22.32
CA MET A 94 7.49 7.69 22.65
C MET A 94 7.34 6.53 21.68
N VAL A 95 8.36 5.68 21.63
CA VAL A 95 8.30 4.40 20.93
C VAL A 95 8.67 3.30 21.89
N THR A 96 7.82 2.28 21.96
CA THR A 96 8.00 1.13 22.85
C THR A 96 7.86 -0.18 22.08
N LYS A 97 8.36 -1.28 22.62
CA LYS A 97 8.19 -2.62 22.02
C LYS A 97 6.77 -3.12 22.23
N VAL A 98 6.25 -3.90 21.28
CA VAL A 98 5.02 -4.66 21.48
C VAL A 98 5.21 -5.64 22.64
N ALA A 99 4.31 -5.59 23.62
CA ALA A 99 4.31 -6.44 24.80
C ALA A 99 2.89 -6.77 25.26
N ALA A 100 2.74 -7.65 26.23
CA ALA A 100 1.45 -8.02 26.77
C ALA A 100 0.69 -6.83 27.38
N LYS A 101 1.38 -5.95 28.12
CA LYS A 101 0.85 -4.71 28.70
C LYS A 101 2.00 -3.73 28.96
N THR A 102 1.90 -2.51 28.38
CA THR A 102 2.91 -1.43 28.57
C THR A 102 2.19 -0.12 28.85
N PHE A 103 2.68 0.63 29.83
CA PHE A 103 2.18 1.98 30.13
C PHE A 103 2.77 2.99 29.16
N VAL A 104 1.91 3.76 28.48
CA VAL A 104 2.31 4.79 27.50
C VAL A 104 1.79 6.19 27.88
N GLY A 105 1.09 6.28 29.01
CA GLY A 105 0.49 7.53 29.49
C GLY A 105 -0.91 7.76 28.97
N LYS A 106 -1.61 8.68 29.64
CA LYS A 106 -2.97 9.10 29.29
C LYS A 106 -2.97 10.15 28.19
N GLY A 107 -4.12 10.31 27.53
CA GLY A 107 -4.30 11.33 26.51
C GLY A 107 -3.62 11.01 25.17
N VAL A 108 -3.51 9.73 24.83
CA VAL A 108 -3.01 9.29 23.52
C VAL A 108 -3.95 9.77 22.42
N ILE A 109 -3.39 10.36 21.37
CA ILE A 109 -4.11 10.91 20.21
C ILE A 109 -3.85 10.11 18.94
N HIS A 110 -2.70 9.41 18.88
CA HIS A 110 -2.35 8.54 17.75
C HIS A 110 -1.37 7.47 18.19
N MET A 111 -1.51 6.27 17.62
CA MET A 111 -0.56 5.19 17.75
C MET A 111 -0.56 4.32 16.50
N ALA A 112 0.62 3.80 16.15
CA ALA A 112 0.81 2.93 15.00
C ALA A 112 2.07 2.08 15.15
N VAL A 113 2.24 1.06 14.32
CA VAL A 113 3.52 0.34 14.22
C VAL A 113 4.60 1.28 13.73
N PHE A 114 5.71 1.35 14.47
CA PHE A 114 6.84 2.21 14.15
C PHE A 114 7.77 1.56 13.13
N LYS A 115 7.98 2.22 12.01
CA LYS A 115 8.95 1.81 10.98
C LYS A 115 10.23 2.63 11.13
N LYS A 116 11.34 1.96 11.49
CA LYS A 116 12.65 2.63 11.61
C LYS A 116 13.11 3.11 10.23
N ASN A 117 13.69 4.33 10.18
CA ASN A 117 14.16 5.01 8.97
C ASN A 117 13.06 5.36 7.95
N ASP A 118 11.80 5.32 8.35
CA ASP A 118 10.72 5.80 7.50
C ASP A 118 10.83 7.33 7.33
N VAL A 119 11.00 7.76 6.08
CA VAL A 119 11.09 9.17 5.68
C VAL A 119 9.81 9.65 5.02
N ARG A 120 8.87 8.74 4.72
CA ARG A 120 7.64 9.06 4.00
C ARG A 120 6.47 9.35 4.92
N THR A 121 6.39 8.70 6.07
CA THR A 121 5.38 9.05 7.07
C THR A 121 5.70 10.40 7.68
N ILE A 122 4.94 11.40 7.27
CA ILE A 122 5.05 12.78 7.76
C ILE A 122 3.92 13.06 8.73
N TYR A 123 4.29 13.54 9.90
CA TYR A 123 3.34 13.97 10.93
C TYR A 123 3.11 15.47 10.81
N ASN A 124 1.85 15.86 10.64
CA ASN A 124 1.43 17.26 10.62
C ASN A 124 0.86 17.60 12.00
N LEU A 125 1.33 18.69 12.57
CA LEU A 125 1.07 19.05 13.96
C LEU A 125 0.77 20.54 14.10
N ILE A 126 -0.33 20.88 14.78
CA ILE A 126 -0.56 22.23 15.34
C ILE A 126 -0.62 22.10 16.86
N TYR A 127 0.16 22.91 17.55
CA TYR A 127 0.20 22.90 19.01
C TYR A 127 0.23 24.31 19.60
N ARG A 128 -0.34 24.44 20.78
CA ARG A 128 -0.21 25.62 21.62
C ARG A 128 0.98 25.42 22.56
N ASP A 129 1.88 26.39 22.59
CA ASP A 129 3.10 26.35 23.38
C ASP A 129 2.87 26.98 24.77
N GLY A 130 2.70 26.15 25.79
CA GLY A 130 2.33 26.56 27.13
C GLY A 130 0.82 26.81 27.31
N LYS A 131 0.41 27.17 28.53
CA LYS A 131 -1.01 27.33 28.89
C LYS A 131 -1.71 28.51 28.16
N LEU A 132 -0.97 29.60 27.96
CA LEU A 132 -1.47 30.83 27.31
C LEU A 132 -0.57 31.30 26.15
N GLY A 133 0.30 30.41 25.67
CA GLY A 133 1.28 30.74 24.66
C GLY A 133 0.75 30.74 23.22
N ASN A 134 1.63 31.06 22.31
CA ASN A 134 1.36 31.11 20.88
C ASN A 134 1.08 29.72 20.30
N THR A 135 0.39 29.68 19.18
CA THR A 135 0.13 28.44 18.42
C THR A 135 1.09 28.34 17.26
N TYR A 136 1.70 27.17 17.12
CA TYR A 136 2.68 26.83 16.08
C TYR A 136 2.21 25.63 15.28
N MET A 137 2.71 25.51 14.04
CA MET A 137 2.49 24.37 13.17
C MET A 137 3.80 23.84 12.62
N LYS A 138 3.89 22.54 12.40
CA LYS A 138 5.07 21.90 11.83
C LYS A 138 4.76 20.57 11.16
N ARG A 139 5.65 20.17 10.25
CA ARG A 139 5.67 18.87 9.58
C ARG A 139 7.00 18.19 9.84
N PHE A 140 6.97 16.92 10.20
CA PHE A 140 8.21 16.20 10.53
C PHE A 140 8.06 14.69 10.36
N PRO A 141 9.12 13.97 9.92
CA PRO A 141 9.23 12.53 10.01
C PRO A 141 9.83 12.11 11.36
N VAL A 142 9.57 10.86 11.76
CA VAL A 142 10.26 10.22 12.89
C VAL A 142 11.13 9.07 12.38
N LYS A 143 12.39 9.38 12.03
CA LYS A 143 13.33 8.42 11.41
C LYS A 143 13.96 7.47 12.43
N SER A 144 14.44 8.02 13.54
CA SER A 144 15.16 7.28 14.56
C SER A 144 14.80 7.79 15.96
N ILE A 145 14.79 6.88 16.91
CA ILE A 145 14.48 7.15 18.31
C ILE A 145 15.28 6.21 19.23
N THR A 146 15.42 6.58 20.48
CA THR A 146 15.74 5.65 21.57
C THR A 146 14.43 5.09 22.12
N ARG A 147 14.34 3.77 22.22
CA ARG A 147 13.16 3.07 22.74
C ARG A 147 12.90 3.45 24.21
N ASP A 148 11.62 3.51 24.56
CA ASP A 148 11.15 3.82 25.93
C ASP A 148 11.57 5.19 26.47
N LYS A 149 12.07 6.08 25.58
CA LYS A 149 12.38 7.48 25.88
C LYS A 149 11.23 8.38 25.43
N GLU A 150 10.80 9.29 26.30
CA GLU A 150 9.87 10.34 25.92
C GLU A 150 10.58 11.49 25.19
N TYR A 151 9.94 11.96 24.13
CA TYR A 151 10.37 13.13 23.36
C TYR A 151 9.29 14.19 23.40
N ASP A 152 9.70 15.43 23.57
CA ASP A 152 8.80 16.58 23.50
C ASP A 152 8.73 17.11 22.06
N LEU A 153 7.53 17.19 21.52
CA LEU A 153 7.25 17.75 20.20
C LEU A 153 6.93 19.24 20.23
N THR A 154 6.81 19.81 21.42
CA THR A 154 6.57 21.25 21.63
C THR A 154 7.88 21.97 21.99
N SER A 155 7.80 23.19 22.50
CA SER A 155 8.98 23.89 23.03
C SER A 155 9.30 23.52 24.49
N GLY A 156 8.60 22.54 25.08
CA GLY A 156 8.79 22.08 26.44
C GLY A 156 8.10 22.92 27.51
N ASN A 157 7.36 23.96 27.16
CA ASN A 157 6.65 24.80 28.11
C ASN A 157 5.49 24.05 28.77
N LYS A 158 5.40 24.14 30.11
CA LYS A 158 4.35 23.46 30.89
C LYS A 158 2.95 23.89 30.44
N GLY A 159 2.09 22.92 30.17
CA GLY A 159 0.71 23.16 29.70
C GLY A 159 0.58 23.34 28.17
N SER A 160 1.62 22.99 27.42
CA SER A 160 1.53 22.82 25.96
C SER A 160 0.48 21.77 25.62
N LYS A 161 -0.21 21.96 24.50
CA LYS A 161 -1.27 21.05 24.05
C LYS A 161 -1.32 20.95 22.54
N ILE A 162 -1.45 19.74 22.02
CA ILE A 162 -1.74 19.49 20.60
C ILE A 162 -3.18 19.87 20.32
N LEU A 163 -3.39 20.64 19.27
CA LEU A 163 -4.70 21.11 18.80
C LEU A 163 -5.15 20.38 17.53
N HIS A 164 -4.19 19.95 16.71
CA HIS A 164 -4.42 19.15 15.50
C HIS A 164 -3.23 18.22 15.28
N PHE A 165 -3.51 16.99 14.83
CA PHE A 165 -2.49 16.00 14.53
C PHE A 165 -2.99 15.05 13.46
N THR A 166 -2.14 14.80 12.44
CA THR A 166 -2.37 13.75 11.44
C THR A 166 -1.08 12.99 11.17
N ALA A 167 -1.21 11.71 10.87
CA ALA A 167 -0.13 10.85 10.40
C ALA A 167 -0.38 10.57 8.91
N ASN A 168 0.58 10.93 8.07
CA ASN A 168 0.45 10.95 6.62
C ASN A 168 1.50 10.03 5.99
N PRO A 169 1.15 8.77 5.64
CA PRO A 169 2.12 7.76 5.19
C PRO A 169 2.88 8.12 3.91
N ASN A 170 2.32 8.97 3.08
CA ASN A 170 2.94 9.45 1.83
C ASN A 170 3.22 10.96 1.85
N GLY A 171 3.29 11.56 3.06
CA GLY A 171 3.55 12.99 3.21
C GLY A 171 2.44 13.88 2.67
N GLU A 172 1.19 13.46 2.81
CA GLU A 172 0.02 14.24 2.47
C GLU A 172 -0.02 15.52 3.30
N ALA A 173 -0.54 16.58 2.70
CA ALA A 173 -0.59 17.91 3.31
C ALA A 173 -2.01 18.47 3.22
N GLU A 174 -2.74 18.31 4.31
CA GLU A 174 -4.11 18.79 4.43
C GLU A 174 -4.20 20.31 4.62
N VAL A 175 -5.36 20.87 4.29
CA VAL A 175 -5.75 22.23 4.64
C VAL A 175 -6.68 22.19 5.85
N VAL A 176 -6.39 23.00 6.85
CA VAL A 176 -7.18 23.12 8.07
C VAL A 176 -7.69 24.53 8.30
N SER A 177 -8.90 24.66 8.87
CA SER A 177 -9.46 25.90 9.32
C SER A 177 -9.14 26.12 10.80
N VAL A 178 -8.44 27.21 11.10
CA VAL A 178 -8.11 27.63 12.47
C VAL A 178 -9.14 28.65 12.93
N ILE A 179 -9.80 28.37 14.06
CA ILE A 179 -10.84 29.22 14.66
C ILE A 179 -10.28 29.78 15.96
N LEU A 180 -10.20 31.10 16.07
CA LEU A 180 -9.78 31.79 17.28
C LEU A 180 -10.90 31.91 18.28
N LYS A 181 -10.57 32.11 19.56
CA LYS A 181 -11.58 32.43 20.56
C LYS A 181 -12.21 33.80 20.28
N SER A 182 -13.50 33.96 20.55
CA SER A 182 -14.27 35.21 20.31
C SER A 182 -13.69 36.44 21.02
N GLN A 183 -12.95 36.22 22.10
CA GLN A 183 -12.26 37.30 22.85
C GLN A 183 -10.96 37.78 22.19
N ALA A 184 -10.53 37.18 21.09
CA ALA A 184 -9.34 37.61 20.36
C ALA A 184 -9.58 39.01 19.77
N LYS A 185 -8.70 39.96 20.08
CA LYS A 185 -8.74 41.33 19.51
C LYS A 185 -8.26 41.33 18.06
N THR A 186 -9.01 40.65 17.19
CA THR A 186 -8.72 40.56 15.74
C THR A 186 -10.01 40.55 14.93
N ARG A 187 -9.97 41.15 13.73
CA ARG A 187 -11.12 41.18 12.82
C ARG A 187 -11.41 39.80 12.19
N LYS A 188 -10.38 39.00 11.99
CA LYS A 188 -10.48 37.70 11.33
C LYS A 188 -10.38 36.56 12.39
N LEU A 189 -11.52 36.01 12.77
CA LEU A 189 -11.61 34.95 13.78
C LEU A 189 -11.44 33.55 13.19
N LYS A 190 -11.59 33.37 11.86
CA LYS A 190 -11.41 32.12 11.16
C LYS A 190 -10.51 32.33 9.95
N PHE A 191 -9.52 31.44 9.76
CA PHE A 191 -8.64 31.44 8.59
C PHE A 191 -8.14 30.03 8.33
N ASP A 192 -7.77 29.79 7.07
CA ASP A 192 -7.26 28.51 6.64
C ASP A 192 -5.74 28.51 6.66
N VAL A 193 -5.17 27.33 6.88
CA VAL A 193 -3.74 27.08 6.89
C VAL A 193 -3.48 25.81 6.09
N ASP A 194 -2.58 25.91 5.12
CA ASP A 194 -2.19 24.81 4.26
C ASP A 194 -0.86 24.20 4.74
N PHE A 195 -0.86 22.92 5.03
CA PHE A 195 0.37 22.22 5.41
C PHE A 195 1.33 22.05 4.23
N ALA A 196 0.88 22.14 2.97
CA ALA A 196 1.75 22.04 1.80
C ALA A 196 2.77 23.20 1.73
N GLU A 197 2.42 24.36 2.28
CA GLU A 197 3.32 25.51 2.34
C GLU A 197 4.44 25.38 3.38
N LEU A 198 4.38 24.32 4.24
CA LEU A 198 5.41 24.11 5.24
C LEU A 198 6.50 23.16 4.78
N ALA A 199 7.73 23.58 4.95
CA ALA A 199 8.88 22.69 4.81
C ALA A 199 8.87 21.58 5.88
N ILE A 200 9.16 20.35 5.45
CA ILE A 200 9.36 19.21 6.35
C ILE A 200 10.68 19.39 7.08
N LYS A 201 10.66 19.50 8.42
CA LYS A 201 11.81 19.71 9.27
C LYS A 201 11.97 18.58 10.31
N GLY A 202 13.02 18.60 11.10
CA GLY A 202 13.20 17.66 12.20
C GLY A 202 12.14 17.82 13.30
N ARG A 203 11.80 16.72 14.00
CA ARG A 203 10.77 16.72 15.07
C ARG A 203 11.02 17.72 16.19
N GLY A 204 12.29 18.05 16.49
CA GLY A 204 12.68 19.06 17.51
C GLY A 204 12.50 20.51 17.08
N SER A 205 12.11 20.79 15.81
CA SER A 205 11.87 22.15 15.38
C SER A 205 10.65 22.76 16.07
N LYS A 206 10.67 24.04 16.37
CA LYS A 206 9.53 24.77 16.95
C LYS A 206 8.36 24.87 15.97
N GLY A 207 8.66 24.94 14.67
CA GLY A 207 7.65 25.16 13.63
C GLY A 207 7.38 26.63 13.33
N ASN A 208 6.39 26.88 12.46
CA ASN A 208 5.98 28.20 12.03
C ASN A 208 4.83 28.71 12.90
N LEU A 209 4.82 30.01 13.18
CA LEU A 209 3.77 30.66 13.97
C LEU A 209 2.44 30.68 13.19
N VAL A 210 1.41 30.13 13.80
CA VAL A 210 0.03 30.16 13.27
C VAL A 210 -0.74 31.34 13.84
N SER A 211 -0.68 31.53 15.16
CA SER A 211 -1.42 32.60 15.84
C SER A 211 -0.77 32.99 17.18
N LYS A 212 -0.77 34.28 17.45
CA LYS A 212 -0.48 34.85 18.79
C LYS A 212 -1.74 34.87 19.66
N HIS A 213 -2.92 34.74 19.06
CA HIS A 213 -4.20 34.74 19.75
C HIS A 213 -4.62 33.31 20.13
N PRO A 214 -5.41 33.16 21.21
CA PRO A 214 -5.90 31.85 21.63
C PRO A 214 -6.75 31.18 20.58
N VAL A 215 -6.38 29.96 20.18
CA VAL A 215 -7.14 29.13 19.27
C VAL A 215 -8.23 28.38 20.06
N SER A 216 -9.44 28.40 19.53
CA SER A 216 -10.59 27.66 20.05
C SER A 216 -10.60 26.25 19.51
N LYS A 217 -10.49 26.10 18.18
CA LYS A 217 -10.63 24.84 17.46
C LYS A 217 -9.81 24.86 16.17
N VAL A 218 -9.37 23.66 15.74
CA VAL A 218 -8.81 23.43 14.40
C VAL A 218 -9.66 22.35 13.75
N GLU A 219 -10.14 22.62 12.54
CA GLU A 219 -11.02 21.71 11.77
C GLU A 219 -10.36 21.35 10.45
N LEU A 220 -10.44 20.08 10.06
CA LEU A 220 -10.02 19.65 8.74
C LEU A 220 -10.95 20.29 7.68
N LYS A 221 -10.37 21.02 6.72
CA LYS A 221 -11.13 21.63 5.62
C LYS A 221 -11.09 20.75 4.38
N SER A 222 -9.90 20.27 4.01
CA SER A 222 -9.73 19.34 2.89
C SER A 222 -8.56 18.40 3.15
N LYS A 223 -8.69 17.17 2.67
CA LYS A 223 -7.56 16.23 2.63
C LYS A 223 -6.53 16.76 1.64
N GLY A 224 -5.25 16.55 1.96
CA GLY A 224 -4.15 16.95 1.10
C GLY A 224 -3.70 15.85 0.16
N VAL A 225 -2.90 16.24 -0.80
CA VAL A 225 -2.15 15.34 -1.66
C VAL A 225 -0.72 15.19 -1.15
N SER A 226 -0.02 14.14 -1.57
CA SER A 226 1.39 13.96 -1.23
C SER A 226 2.25 15.10 -1.76
N THR A 227 3.15 15.56 -0.91
CA THR A 227 4.18 16.57 -1.26
C THR A 227 5.56 15.94 -1.50
N LEU A 228 5.64 14.61 -1.47
CA LEU A 228 6.87 13.85 -1.67
C LEU A 228 7.03 13.44 -3.12
N ALA A 229 8.28 13.26 -3.56
CA ALA A 229 8.59 12.75 -4.89
C ALA A 229 8.01 11.33 -5.10
N ALA A 230 7.73 11.01 -6.37
CA ALA A 230 7.33 9.67 -6.77
C ALA A 230 8.38 8.63 -6.36
N GLN A 231 7.93 7.41 -6.10
CA GLN A 231 8.74 6.29 -5.67
C GLN A 231 8.44 5.07 -6.54
N LYS A 232 9.47 4.41 -7.02
CA LYS A 232 9.33 3.12 -7.71
C LYS A 232 8.88 2.05 -6.73
N ILE A 233 7.86 1.30 -7.12
CA ILE A 233 7.28 0.21 -6.33
C ILE A 233 7.39 -1.08 -7.14
N TRP A 234 7.89 -2.11 -6.51
CA TRP A 234 7.98 -3.48 -7.03
C TRP A 234 7.08 -4.40 -6.22
N PHE A 235 6.61 -5.45 -6.86
CA PHE A 235 5.88 -6.53 -6.21
C PHE A 235 6.71 -7.81 -6.21
N ASP A 236 6.94 -8.36 -5.04
CA ASP A 236 7.61 -9.64 -4.84
C ASP A 236 6.54 -10.75 -4.67
N ASP A 237 6.38 -11.57 -5.71
CA ASP A 237 5.39 -12.65 -5.78
C ASP A 237 5.67 -13.77 -4.78
N THR A 238 6.92 -13.93 -4.35
CA THR A 238 7.32 -14.96 -3.38
C THR A 238 6.78 -14.69 -1.97
N VAL A 239 6.72 -13.41 -1.60
CA VAL A 239 6.27 -12.98 -0.26
C VAL A 239 4.93 -12.23 -0.31
N GLN A 240 4.33 -12.07 -1.50
CA GLN A 240 3.07 -11.37 -1.75
C GLN A 240 3.06 -9.96 -1.16
N ARG A 241 4.15 -9.18 -1.40
CA ARG A 241 4.32 -7.85 -0.83
C ARG A 241 4.98 -6.86 -1.78
N LEU A 242 4.66 -5.59 -1.55
CA LEU A 242 5.35 -4.48 -2.19
C LEU A 242 6.73 -4.25 -1.56
N ASN A 243 7.66 -3.76 -2.38
CA ASN A 243 8.98 -3.32 -1.93
C ASN A 243 9.50 -2.16 -2.77
N ILE A 244 10.58 -1.55 -2.28
CA ILE A 244 11.31 -0.45 -2.93
C ILE A 244 12.76 -0.86 -3.26
N ASP A 245 13.08 -2.12 -3.02
CA ASP A 245 14.43 -2.66 -3.11
C ASP A 245 14.71 -3.28 -4.50
N GLY A 246 13.76 -3.17 -5.45
CA GLY A 246 13.91 -3.70 -6.82
C GLY A 246 13.65 -5.20 -6.94
N ARG A 247 12.96 -5.83 -6.00
CA ARG A 247 12.66 -7.26 -6.00
C ARG A 247 11.33 -7.56 -6.67
N GLY A 248 11.33 -8.53 -7.60
CA GLY A 248 10.14 -8.93 -8.32
C GLY A 248 9.79 -8.01 -9.49
N GLU A 249 8.52 -7.82 -9.75
CA GLU A 249 7.99 -7.05 -10.87
C GLU A 249 7.86 -5.57 -10.54
N LEU A 250 8.29 -4.68 -11.45
CA LEU A 250 8.11 -3.24 -11.31
C LEU A 250 6.68 -2.85 -11.66
N LEU A 251 5.90 -2.40 -10.68
CA LEU A 251 4.55 -1.89 -10.91
C LEU A 251 4.52 -0.45 -11.44
N GLY A 252 5.60 0.31 -11.27
CA GLY A 252 5.73 1.68 -11.74
C GLY A 252 6.17 2.67 -10.67
N GLU A 253 6.05 3.97 -10.99
CA GLU A 253 6.32 5.08 -10.07
C GLU A 253 5.01 5.55 -9.43
N PHE A 254 4.99 5.62 -8.11
CA PHE A 254 3.82 5.99 -7.31
C PHE A 254 4.07 7.27 -6.53
N ALA A 255 3.12 8.19 -6.60
CA ALA A 255 3.11 9.44 -5.84
C ALA A 255 1.68 9.80 -5.42
N GLY A 256 1.55 10.61 -4.38
CA GLY A 256 0.27 11.14 -3.94
C GLY A 256 -0.77 10.07 -3.64
N ASP A 257 -1.89 10.18 -4.32
CA ASP A 257 -3.05 9.31 -4.13
C ASP A 257 -3.08 8.12 -5.11
N ASP A 258 -1.98 7.84 -5.79
CA ASP A 258 -1.90 6.67 -6.68
C ASP A 258 -2.36 5.41 -5.96
N LYS A 259 -3.10 4.59 -6.68
CA LYS A 259 -3.65 3.32 -6.19
C LYS A 259 -3.11 2.15 -7.00
N ILE A 260 -3.22 0.99 -6.41
CA ILE A 260 -2.97 -0.29 -7.06
C ILE A 260 -4.31 -0.95 -7.31
N LEU A 261 -4.55 -1.34 -8.55
CA LEU A 261 -5.68 -2.18 -8.94
C LEU A 261 -5.32 -3.64 -8.67
N VAL A 262 -6.15 -4.30 -7.90
CA VAL A 262 -6.09 -5.75 -7.65
C VAL A 262 -7.37 -6.37 -8.19
N ILE A 263 -7.25 -7.41 -9.03
CA ILE A 263 -8.39 -8.21 -9.47
C ILE A 263 -8.14 -9.66 -9.05
N SER A 264 -9.12 -10.29 -8.41
CA SER A 264 -9.08 -11.68 -7.97
C SER A 264 -9.81 -12.62 -8.95
N GLN A 265 -9.49 -13.91 -8.86
CA GLN A 265 -10.14 -14.97 -9.63
C GLN A 265 -11.66 -15.05 -9.37
N SER A 266 -12.11 -14.56 -8.22
CA SER A 266 -13.54 -14.47 -7.87
C SER A 266 -14.33 -13.46 -8.71
N GLY A 267 -13.67 -12.64 -9.56
CA GLY A 267 -14.32 -11.58 -10.33
C GLY A 267 -14.63 -10.34 -9.50
N GLU A 268 -13.81 -10.08 -8.50
CA GLU A 268 -13.84 -8.87 -7.70
C GLU A 268 -12.62 -8.01 -7.97
N TYR A 269 -12.76 -6.69 -7.86
CA TYR A 269 -11.64 -5.78 -7.82
C TYR A 269 -11.60 -4.96 -6.53
N GLN A 270 -10.41 -4.48 -6.21
CA GLN A 270 -10.18 -3.55 -5.10
C GLN A 270 -9.08 -2.55 -5.47
N LEU A 271 -9.23 -1.30 -5.03
CA LEU A 271 -8.18 -0.28 -5.13
C LEU A 271 -7.47 -0.12 -3.79
N LEU A 272 -6.20 -0.49 -3.75
CA LEU A 272 -5.37 -0.42 -2.56
C LEU A 272 -4.36 0.72 -2.65
N GLY A 273 -3.94 1.24 -1.51
CA GLY A 273 -2.77 2.11 -1.42
C GLY A 273 -1.48 1.30 -1.61
N PHE A 274 -0.38 1.99 -1.84
CA PHE A 274 0.94 1.35 -2.01
C PHE A 274 1.75 1.28 -0.69
N ASP A 275 1.10 0.97 0.42
CA ASP A 275 1.79 0.69 1.69
C ASP A 275 2.57 -0.63 1.57
N LEU A 276 3.88 -0.57 1.82
CA LEU A 276 4.79 -1.73 1.74
C LEU A 276 4.43 -2.85 2.72
N SER A 277 3.57 -2.57 3.70
CA SER A 277 3.09 -3.57 4.64
C SER A 277 1.83 -4.31 4.19
N THR A 278 1.19 -3.86 3.09
CA THR A 278 0.01 -4.53 2.54
C THR A 278 0.37 -5.93 2.10
N HIS A 279 -0.45 -6.90 2.50
CA HIS A 279 -0.38 -8.28 2.02
C HIS A 279 -1.46 -8.47 0.95
N PHE A 280 -1.07 -9.05 -0.17
CA PHE A 280 -1.96 -9.30 -1.29
C PHE A 280 -2.47 -10.73 -1.26
N PRO A 281 -3.72 -10.99 -1.70
CA PRO A 281 -4.29 -12.34 -1.73
C PRO A 281 -3.60 -13.20 -2.79
N GLU A 282 -3.45 -14.50 -2.52
CA GLU A 282 -2.84 -15.46 -3.45
C GLU A 282 -3.69 -15.70 -4.71
N ASP A 283 -5.00 -15.45 -4.64
CA ASP A 283 -5.97 -15.61 -5.74
C ASP A 283 -6.05 -14.40 -6.68
N MET A 284 -5.17 -13.41 -6.52
CA MET A 284 -5.12 -12.27 -7.42
C MET A 284 -4.55 -12.69 -8.79
N ILE A 285 -5.16 -12.16 -9.84
CA ILE A 285 -4.77 -12.41 -11.23
C ILE A 285 -4.30 -11.15 -11.95
N VAL A 286 -4.66 -9.97 -11.42
CA VAL A 286 -4.17 -8.67 -11.91
C VAL A 286 -3.66 -7.87 -10.73
N LEU A 287 -2.46 -7.33 -10.86
CA LEU A 287 -1.86 -6.38 -9.94
C LEU A 287 -1.11 -5.33 -10.74
N GLU A 288 -1.64 -4.12 -10.79
CA GLU A 288 -1.00 -3.03 -11.55
C GLU A 288 -1.29 -1.66 -10.94
N LYS A 289 -0.53 -0.66 -11.35
CA LYS A 289 -0.85 0.73 -11.03
C LYS A 289 -2.19 1.09 -11.65
N PHE A 290 -3.12 1.60 -10.84
CA PHE A 290 -4.46 1.98 -11.30
C PHE A 290 -4.41 3.19 -12.24
N ASP A 291 -5.06 3.06 -13.38
CA ASP A 291 -5.37 4.15 -14.30
C ASP A 291 -6.89 4.21 -14.52
N ALA A 292 -7.50 5.32 -14.10
CA ALA A 292 -8.95 5.52 -14.21
C ALA A 292 -9.48 5.56 -15.66
N LYS A 293 -8.59 5.76 -16.64
CA LYS A 293 -8.94 5.81 -18.07
C LYS A 293 -8.81 4.45 -18.77
N LYS A 294 -8.16 3.50 -18.11
CA LYS A 294 -7.87 2.18 -18.66
C LYS A 294 -9.06 1.26 -18.40
N PRO A 295 -9.75 0.75 -19.44
CA PRO A 295 -10.88 -0.14 -19.24
C PRO A 295 -10.43 -1.55 -18.88
N VAL A 296 -11.20 -2.21 -18.04
CA VAL A 296 -11.09 -3.65 -17.77
C VAL A 296 -12.01 -4.38 -18.73
N SER A 297 -11.51 -5.41 -19.41
CA SER A 297 -12.23 -6.30 -20.29
C SER A 297 -12.26 -7.69 -19.68
N ALA A 298 -13.44 -8.31 -19.60
CA ALA A 298 -13.61 -9.59 -18.96
C ALA A 298 -14.57 -10.52 -19.73
N ILE A 299 -14.31 -11.81 -19.68
CA ILE A 299 -15.22 -12.88 -20.06
C ILE A 299 -15.56 -13.65 -18.78
N TYR A 300 -16.83 -13.82 -18.51
CA TYR A 300 -17.29 -14.54 -17.33
C TYR A 300 -18.48 -15.44 -17.63
N TRP A 301 -18.61 -16.50 -16.86
CA TRP A 301 -19.77 -17.38 -16.85
C TRP A 301 -20.81 -16.89 -15.87
N ASP A 302 -22.05 -16.76 -16.30
CA ASP A 302 -23.21 -16.47 -15.46
C ASP A 302 -23.91 -17.80 -15.12
N GLY A 303 -23.81 -18.23 -13.86
CA GLY A 303 -24.35 -19.51 -13.41
C GLY A 303 -25.87 -19.61 -13.53
N ALA A 304 -26.61 -18.53 -13.25
CA ALA A 304 -28.08 -18.53 -13.37
C ALA A 304 -28.57 -18.67 -14.80
N LYS A 305 -27.87 -18.07 -15.75
CA LYS A 305 -28.23 -18.06 -17.15
C LYS A 305 -27.55 -19.15 -17.96
N SER A 306 -26.55 -19.81 -17.38
CA SER A 306 -25.71 -20.83 -18.03
C SER A 306 -25.15 -20.34 -19.36
N LYS A 307 -24.52 -19.14 -19.35
CA LYS A 307 -23.98 -18.49 -20.55
C LYS A 307 -22.78 -17.64 -20.27
N TYR A 308 -21.88 -17.52 -21.24
CA TYR A 308 -20.76 -16.60 -21.20
C TYR A 308 -21.18 -15.18 -21.62
N TYR A 309 -20.64 -14.22 -20.90
CA TYR A 309 -20.80 -12.79 -21.18
C TYR A 309 -19.44 -12.12 -21.32
N VAL A 310 -19.36 -11.17 -22.23
CA VAL A 310 -18.25 -10.26 -22.42
C VAL A 310 -18.61 -8.92 -21.82
N LYS A 311 -17.75 -8.39 -20.97
CA LYS A 311 -17.94 -7.12 -20.27
C LYS A 311 -16.74 -6.23 -20.46
N ARG A 312 -16.97 -4.93 -20.66
CA ARG A 312 -15.93 -3.91 -20.70
C ARG A 312 -16.40 -2.69 -19.91
N PHE A 313 -15.60 -2.28 -18.91
CA PHE A 313 -16.00 -1.23 -17.99
C PHE A 313 -14.79 -0.45 -17.44
N LEU A 314 -15.02 0.76 -16.96
CA LEU A 314 -14.03 1.50 -16.18
C LEU A 314 -14.19 1.15 -14.71
N VAL A 315 -13.06 1.00 -14.02
CA VAL A 315 -13.03 0.76 -12.57
C VAL A 315 -13.51 2.01 -11.85
N GLU A 316 -14.55 1.84 -11.03
CA GLU A 316 -15.07 2.92 -10.18
C GLU A 316 -14.28 2.98 -8.87
N PRO A 317 -13.85 4.17 -8.40
CA PRO A 317 -13.14 4.30 -7.15
C PRO A 317 -13.94 3.75 -5.97
N SER A 318 -13.38 2.77 -5.26
CA SER A 318 -13.99 2.16 -4.07
C SER A 318 -12.88 1.65 -3.14
N ASP A 319 -13.02 1.92 -1.85
CA ASP A 319 -12.13 1.36 -0.82
C ASP A 319 -12.55 -0.08 -0.42
N LYS A 320 -13.67 -0.57 -0.94
CA LYS A 320 -14.19 -1.93 -0.69
C LYS A 320 -13.97 -2.81 -1.90
N LYS A 321 -13.97 -4.11 -1.69
CA LYS A 321 -14.07 -5.08 -2.79
C LYS A 321 -15.38 -4.91 -3.53
N VAL A 322 -15.32 -4.94 -4.85
CA VAL A 322 -16.47 -4.74 -5.73
C VAL A 322 -16.50 -5.87 -6.74
N SER A 323 -17.59 -6.65 -6.73
CA SER A 323 -17.84 -7.68 -7.74
C SER A 323 -18.26 -7.03 -9.06
N PHE A 324 -17.67 -7.49 -10.15
CA PHE A 324 -18.03 -7.05 -11.52
C PHE A 324 -18.61 -8.18 -12.38
N ILE A 325 -18.75 -9.38 -11.86
CA ILE A 325 -19.45 -10.49 -12.47
C ILE A 325 -20.82 -10.72 -11.81
N SER A 326 -21.57 -11.71 -12.27
CA SER A 326 -22.86 -12.08 -11.66
C SER A 326 -22.64 -12.70 -10.26
N ASP A 327 -23.43 -12.29 -9.27
CA ASP A 327 -23.40 -12.85 -7.91
C ASP A 327 -24.16 -14.21 -7.80
N SER A 328 -24.66 -14.75 -8.94
CA SER A 328 -25.38 -16.02 -8.94
C SER A 328 -24.45 -17.20 -8.72
N ASP A 329 -24.97 -18.22 -8.00
CA ASP A 329 -24.22 -19.45 -7.73
C ASP A 329 -23.67 -20.07 -9.02
N GLY A 330 -22.41 -20.51 -8.97
CA GLY A 330 -21.71 -21.11 -10.10
C GLY A 330 -21.22 -20.11 -11.14
N SER A 331 -21.31 -18.80 -10.89
CA SER A 331 -20.64 -17.78 -11.72
C SER A 331 -19.15 -17.75 -11.44
N TYR A 332 -18.34 -17.54 -12.48
CA TYR A 332 -16.88 -17.44 -12.36
C TYR A 332 -16.28 -16.59 -13.47
N LEU A 333 -15.15 -15.99 -13.18
CA LEU A 333 -14.35 -15.24 -14.13
C LEU A 333 -13.47 -16.18 -14.96
N GLU A 334 -13.64 -16.14 -16.29
CA GLU A 334 -12.85 -16.96 -17.21
C GLU A 334 -11.55 -16.24 -17.61
N VAL A 335 -11.68 -15.00 -18.07
CA VAL A 335 -10.57 -14.18 -18.56
C VAL A 335 -10.78 -12.74 -18.14
N VAL A 336 -9.70 -12.07 -17.76
CA VAL A 336 -9.67 -10.63 -17.57
C VAL A 336 -8.40 -10.04 -18.19
N SER A 337 -8.54 -8.89 -18.82
CA SER A 337 -7.41 -8.09 -19.32
C SER A 337 -7.64 -6.62 -19.01
N THR A 338 -6.55 -5.96 -18.67
CA THR A 338 -6.47 -4.52 -18.54
C THR A 338 -5.73 -3.87 -19.71
N ASP A 339 -5.40 -4.63 -20.74
CA ASP A 339 -4.84 -4.10 -21.99
C ASP A 339 -5.80 -3.15 -22.67
N TYR A 340 -5.25 -2.16 -23.38
CA TYR A 340 -6.08 -1.15 -24.06
C TYR A 340 -6.95 -1.77 -25.17
N LEU A 341 -6.38 -2.67 -25.97
CA LEU A 341 -7.01 -3.36 -27.09
C LEU A 341 -6.85 -4.89 -26.95
N PRO A 342 -7.50 -5.52 -25.96
CA PRO A 342 -7.31 -6.94 -25.75
C PRO A 342 -8.04 -7.76 -26.81
N VAL A 343 -7.44 -8.89 -27.17
CA VAL A 343 -7.99 -9.89 -28.09
C VAL A 343 -7.99 -11.22 -27.37
N ALA A 344 -9.13 -11.92 -27.40
CA ALA A 344 -9.23 -13.28 -26.89
C ALA A 344 -9.53 -14.25 -28.03
N GLU A 345 -8.94 -15.44 -27.95
CA GLU A 345 -9.26 -16.57 -28.81
C GLU A 345 -10.04 -17.61 -28.00
N ILE A 346 -11.18 -18.01 -28.49
CA ILE A 346 -12.07 -18.95 -27.84
C ILE A 346 -12.02 -20.26 -28.59
N GLU A 347 -11.63 -21.31 -27.90
CA GLU A 347 -11.65 -22.67 -28.37
C GLU A 347 -12.89 -23.37 -27.82
N PHE A 348 -13.67 -23.95 -28.69
CA PHE A 348 -14.84 -24.70 -28.29
C PHE A 348 -14.49 -26.16 -28.01
N VAL A 349 -14.97 -26.69 -26.90
CA VAL A 349 -14.87 -28.12 -26.60
C VAL A 349 -15.68 -28.92 -27.63
N LYS A 350 -15.07 -29.95 -28.19
CA LYS A 350 -15.74 -30.85 -29.12
C LYS A 350 -16.87 -31.61 -28.44
N GLU A 351 -18.11 -31.38 -28.87
CA GLU A 351 -19.27 -32.14 -28.42
C GLU A 351 -19.30 -33.52 -29.09
N ARG A 352 -19.75 -34.52 -28.34
CA ARG A 352 -19.88 -35.89 -28.84
C ARG A 352 -20.88 -35.93 -30.02
N ASN A 353 -20.44 -36.42 -31.16
CA ASN A 353 -21.24 -36.52 -32.41
C ASN A 353 -21.56 -35.19 -33.11
N LYS A 354 -20.78 -34.14 -32.87
CA LYS A 354 -20.88 -32.91 -33.67
C LYS A 354 -19.53 -32.54 -34.27
N ASP A 355 -19.53 -31.80 -35.34
CA ASP A 355 -18.31 -31.23 -35.91
C ASP A 355 -17.70 -30.20 -34.97
N GLN A 356 -16.35 -30.12 -34.95
CA GLN A 356 -15.63 -29.14 -34.17
C GLN A 356 -16.02 -27.73 -34.65
N ARG A 357 -16.51 -26.88 -33.74
CA ARG A 357 -16.70 -25.46 -34.04
C ARG A 357 -15.38 -24.79 -34.30
N PRO A 358 -15.29 -23.88 -35.30
CA PRO A 358 -14.05 -23.11 -35.48
C PRO A 358 -13.82 -22.20 -34.32
N ASN A 359 -12.53 -21.95 -34.01
CA ASN A 359 -12.14 -20.99 -32.99
C ASN A 359 -12.70 -19.60 -33.31
N LEU A 360 -13.12 -18.89 -32.27
CA LEU A 360 -13.65 -17.54 -32.39
C LEU A 360 -12.65 -16.53 -31.82
N LYS A 361 -12.18 -15.63 -32.68
CA LYS A 361 -11.31 -14.53 -32.24
C LYS A 361 -12.15 -13.29 -31.97
N ILE A 362 -12.05 -12.74 -30.78
CA ILE A 362 -12.81 -11.59 -30.33
C ILE A 362 -11.84 -10.43 -30.05
N ASN A 363 -12.07 -9.32 -30.75
CA ASN A 363 -11.55 -8.03 -30.39
C ASN A 363 -12.55 -7.38 -29.43
N PHE A 364 -12.16 -7.13 -28.18
CA PHE A 364 -13.08 -6.62 -27.17
C PHE A 364 -13.60 -5.22 -27.50
N GLU A 365 -12.81 -4.38 -28.15
CA GLU A 365 -13.24 -3.02 -28.52
C GLU A 365 -14.36 -3.03 -29.55
N GLU A 366 -14.26 -3.90 -30.55
CA GLU A 366 -15.27 -4.06 -31.60
C GLU A 366 -16.50 -4.79 -31.09
N PHE A 367 -16.33 -5.75 -30.17
CA PHE A 367 -17.41 -6.59 -29.67
C PHE A 367 -18.32 -5.86 -28.66
N ILE A 368 -17.74 -4.98 -27.81
CA ILE A 368 -18.49 -4.29 -26.78
C ILE A 368 -17.85 -2.91 -26.42
N SER A 369 -18.66 -1.87 -26.49
CA SER A 369 -18.27 -0.56 -25.96
C SER A 369 -18.12 -0.59 -24.43
N VAL A 370 -17.33 0.31 -23.88
CA VAL A 370 -17.23 0.51 -22.41
C VAL A 370 -18.61 0.85 -21.86
N LYS A 371 -19.10 0.07 -20.89
CA LYS A 371 -20.39 0.24 -20.22
C LYS A 371 -20.19 0.47 -18.72
N GLY A 372 -21.24 0.83 -18.02
CA GLY A 372 -21.21 0.96 -16.55
C GLY A 372 -20.91 -0.37 -15.85
N LEU A 373 -20.32 -0.28 -14.68
CA LEU A 373 -19.93 -1.45 -13.88
C LEU A 373 -21.06 -2.45 -13.61
N LYS A 374 -22.29 -1.98 -13.46
CA LYS A 374 -23.45 -2.83 -13.20
C LYS A 374 -24.06 -3.48 -14.45
N ALA A 375 -23.57 -3.12 -15.64
CA ALA A 375 -24.06 -3.73 -16.88
C ALA A 375 -23.61 -5.20 -16.96
N GLN A 376 -24.51 -6.09 -17.38
CA GLN A 376 -24.21 -7.52 -17.54
C GLN A 376 -23.16 -7.76 -18.64
N GLY A 377 -23.11 -6.91 -19.65
CA GLY A 377 -22.28 -7.11 -20.84
C GLY A 377 -23.05 -7.70 -22.02
N ASN A 378 -22.34 -8.06 -23.08
CA ASN A 378 -22.89 -8.70 -24.25
C ASN A 378 -22.71 -10.22 -24.12
N ARG A 379 -23.74 -10.96 -24.55
CA ARG A 379 -23.66 -12.43 -24.60
C ARG A 379 -22.61 -12.85 -25.63
N LEU A 380 -21.77 -13.80 -25.24
CA LEU A 380 -20.70 -14.28 -26.10
C LEU A 380 -21.20 -15.19 -27.22
N THR A 381 -22.06 -16.15 -26.91
CA THR A 381 -22.66 -17.15 -27.86
C THR A 381 -24.09 -17.49 -27.46
#